data_2faeea1033663448f38cef2396faca5b
#
_entry.id   2faeea1033663448f38cef2396faca5b
#
_cell.length_a   1.000
_cell.length_b   1.000
_cell.length_c   1.000
_cell.angle_alpha   90.00
_cell.angle_beta   90.00
_cell.angle_gamma   90.00
#
_symmetry.space_group_name_H-M   'P 1'
#
loop_
_entity.id
_entity.type
_entity.pdbx_description
1 polymer ?
#
loop_
_entity_poly.entity_id
_entity_poly.type
_entity_poly.pdbx_seq_one_letter_code
_entity_poly.pdbx_strand_id
1 'polypeptide(L)'
;WIINSAKHVVLFYDQTQTVKSSDLSHDEYKETLEKYKYKIHQHKLKTQMRCEGGDTYLQYIKDVMSCLRKKREKIENYDFFIFDNVNTLVESIRKKDDEMGLCKTVAGFSWEWKTKPNNKPKDDMEYYNTLVQNGEYDILIDGNHYIWNLTNDSWVTRQDSHNTIGCIHTTQGYDMNYVGVIFGKEIDYDFDTKSIVVNLDEYK
;
A
#
# COMPACT_ATOMS: atom_id res chain seq x y z
N TRP A 1 16.57 -22.51 -3.09
CA TRP A 1 17.01 -22.57 -4.49
C TRP A 1 18.09 -21.52 -4.79
N ILE A 2 17.84 -20.22 -4.57
CA ILE A 2 18.80 -19.12 -4.89
C ILE A 2 20.18 -19.35 -4.25
N ILE A 3 20.20 -19.67 -2.95
CA ILE A 3 21.44 -19.89 -2.19
C ILE A 3 22.29 -21.03 -2.79
N ASN A 4 21.63 -22.08 -3.31
CA ASN A 4 22.32 -23.23 -3.90
C ASN A 4 22.75 -23.01 -5.35
N SER A 5 22.31 -21.91 -5.97
CA SER A 5 22.54 -21.65 -7.39
C SER A 5 23.75 -20.76 -7.68
N ALA A 6 24.37 -20.16 -6.64
CA ALA A 6 25.46 -19.22 -6.81
C ALA A 6 26.54 -19.33 -5.73
N LYS A 7 27.77 -18.97 -6.05
CA LYS A 7 28.90 -18.93 -5.10
C LYS A 7 28.80 -17.78 -4.10
N HIS A 8 28.19 -16.67 -4.52
CA HIS A 8 27.93 -15.49 -3.71
C HIS A 8 26.50 -15.05 -3.94
N VAL A 9 25.78 -14.77 -2.87
CA VAL A 9 24.38 -14.34 -2.89
C VAL A 9 24.24 -13.11 -2.03
N VAL A 10 23.51 -12.11 -2.53
CA VAL A 10 23.08 -10.94 -1.78
C VAL A 10 21.57 -11.01 -1.68
N LEU A 11 21.06 -10.99 -0.47
CA LEU A 11 19.62 -11.00 -0.18
C LEU A 11 19.23 -9.66 0.44
N PHE A 12 18.24 -9.01 -0.15
CA PHE A 12 17.59 -7.85 0.43
C PHE A 12 16.30 -8.32 1.11
N TYR A 13 16.18 -8.05 2.40
CA TYR A 13 15.06 -8.48 3.21
C TYR A 13 14.58 -7.33 4.10
N ASP A 14 13.28 -7.06 4.07
CA ASP A 14 12.62 -6.12 4.96
C ASP A 14 11.41 -6.80 5.60
N GLN A 15 11.51 -7.09 6.88
CA GLN A 15 10.45 -7.75 7.64
C GLN A 15 9.17 -6.90 7.79
N THR A 16 9.26 -5.58 7.57
CA THR A 16 8.12 -4.67 7.68
C THR A 16 7.33 -4.54 6.38
N GLN A 17 7.83 -5.11 5.29
CA GLN A 17 7.19 -5.11 3.96
C GLN A 17 6.54 -6.46 3.61
N THR A 18 6.28 -7.30 4.60
CA THR A 18 5.52 -8.53 4.42
C THR A 18 4.05 -8.19 4.16
N VAL A 19 3.54 -8.55 3.00
CA VAL A 19 2.21 -8.14 2.51
C VAL A 19 1.24 -9.32 2.42
N LYS A 20 1.76 -10.54 2.28
CA LYS A 20 0.96 -11.75 2.18
C LYS A 20 1.25 -12.67 3.36
N SER A 21 0.23 -13.41 3.80
CA SER A 21 0.39 -14.45 4.83
C SER A 21 1.32 -15.59 4.39
N SER A 22 1.54 -15.75 3.08
CA SER A 22 2.46 -16.72 2.49
C SER A 22 3.90 -16.20 2.36
N ASP A 23 4.16 -14.93 2.67
CA ASP A 23 5.51 -14.39 2.62
C ASP A 23 6.36 -14.95 3.77
N LEU A 24 7.65 -15.03 3.52
CA LEU A 24 8.60 -15.61 4.47
C LEU A 24 8.63 -14.77 5.76
N SER A 25 8.27 -15.37 6.87
CA SER A 25 8.38 -14.73 8.18
C SER A 25 9.85 -14.50 8.58
N HIS A 26 10.07 -13.61 9.54
CA HIS A 26 11.43 -13.36 10.02
C HIS A 26 12.09 -14.59 10.63
N ASP A 27 11.33 -15.42 11.33
CA ASP A 27 11.85 -16.63 11.95
C ASP A 27 12.18 -17.69 10.91
N GLU A 28 11.30 -17.92 9.93
CA GLU A 28 11.57 -18.82 8.80
C GLU A 28 12.78 -18.36 7.97
N TYR A 29 12.96 -17.05 7.80
CA TYR A 29 14.13 -16.49 7.13
C TYR A 29 15.42 -16.84 7.90
N LYS A 30 15.43 -16.61 9.22
CA LYS A 30 16.58 -16.98 10.09
C LYS A 30 16.87 -18.47 10.05
N GLU A 31 15.85 -19.30 10.29
CA GLU A 31 16.00 -20.74 10.25
C GLU A 31 16.52 -21.24 8.90
N THR A 32 16.06 -20.63 7.80
CA THR A 32 16.55 -20.95 6.47
C THR A 32 18.02 -20.63 6.32
N LEU A 33 18.50 -19.48 6.80
CA LEU A 33 19.90 -19.12 6.75
C LEU A 33 20.78 -20.03 7.63
N GLU A 34 20.31 -20.40 8.82
CA GLU A 34 21.03 -21.28 9.77
C GLU A 34 21.25 -22.70 9.24
N LYS A 35 20.33 -23.20 8.38
CA LYS A 35 20.49 -24.49 7.71
C LYS A 35 21.71 -24.54 6.78
N TYR A 36 22.16 -23.40 6.31
CA TYR A 36 23.30 -23.32 5.41
C TYR A 36 24.56 -22.94 6.19
N LYS A 37 25.55 -23.79 6.19
CA LYS A 37 26.87 -23.58 6.84
C LYS A 37 27.74 -22.60 6.04
N TYR A 38 27.13 -21.51 5.56
CA TYR A 38 27.86 -20.45 4.82
C TYR A 38 28.32 -19.33 5.72
N LYS A 39 29.31 -18.61 5.29
CA LYS A 39 29.73 -17.37 5.95
C LYS A 39 28.71 -16.29 5.63
N ILE A 40 27.93 -15.87 6.63
CA ILE A 40 26.88 -14.87 6.49
C ILE A 40 27.41 -13.54 7.01
N HIS A 41 27.28 -12.50 6.18
CA HIS A 41 27.53 -11.11 6.55
C HIS A 41 26.20 -10.38 6.54
N GLN A 42 25.80 -9.78 7.67
CA GLN A 42 24.57 -9.01 7.77
C GLN A 42 24.90 -7.52 7.83
N HIS A 43 24.19 -6.76 6.99
CA HIS A 43 24.25 -5.30 6.98
C HIS A 43 22.85 -4.75 7.12
N LYS A 44 22.61 -3.93 8.12
CA LYS A 44 21.31 -3.28 8.33
C LYS A 44 21.37 -1.86 7.75
N LEU A 45 20.56 -1.61 6.73
CA LEU A 45 20.31 -0.25 6.25
C LEU A 45 19.46 0.47 7.28
N LYS A 46 19.91 1.64 7.72
CA LYS A 46 19.24 2.40 8.80
C LYS A 46 18.58 3.68 8.30
N THR A 47 19.07 4.24 7.21
CA THR A 47 18.61 5.55 6.74
C THR A 47 17.38 5.40 5.87
N GLN A 48 16.30 6.07 6.23
CA GLN A 48 15.12 6.23 5.40
C GLN A 48 15.39 7.34 4.35
N MET A 49 15.31 6.98 3.07
CA MET A 49 15.61 7.91 1.97
C MET A 49 14.42 8.17 1.02
N ARG A 50 13.30 7.46 1.19
CA ARG A 50 12.13 7.60 0.31
C ARG A 50 11.12 8.65 0.78
N CYS A 51 11.09 8.90 2.08
CA CYS A 51 10.10 9.78 2.70
C CYS A 51 10.82 11.01 3.27
N GLU A 52 10.46 12.20 2.82
CA GLU A 52 11.05 13.45 3.35
C GLU A 52 10.82 13.63 4.85
N GLY A 53 9.73 13.06 5.40
CA GLY A 53 9.50 13.00 6.85
C GLY A 53 10.50 12.13 7.63
N GLY A 54 11.32 11.34 6.92
CA GLY A 54 12.40 10.53 7.46
C GLY A 54 11.97 9.58 8.57
N ASP A 55 12.88 9.30 9.49
CA ASP A 55 12.65 8.41 10.63
C ASP A 55 11.57 8.96 11.60
N THR A 56 11.41 10.28 11.67
CA THR A 56 10.38 10.91 12.51
C THR A 56 8.97 10.53 12.05
N TYR A 57 8.73 10.57 10.74
CA TYR A 57 7.45 10.12 10.19
C TYR A 57 7.22 8.63 10.42
N LEU A 58 8.21 7.79 10.16
CA LEU A 58 8.10 6.35 10.38
C LEU A 58 7.80 6.01 11.83
N GLN A 59 8.49 6.67 12.78
CA GLN A 59 8.23 6.45 14.20
C GLN A 59 6.84 6.95 14.60
N TYR A 60 6.43 8.10 14.06
CA TYR A 60 5.08 8.62 14.29
C TYR A 60 4.00 7.62 13.82
N ILE A 61 4.12 7.07 12.61
CA ILE A 61 3.15 6.08 12.10
C ILE A 61 3.15 4.81 12.94
N LYS A 62 4.33 4.30 13.33
CA LYS A 62 4.43 3.13 14.22
C LYS A 62 3.73 3.37 15.56
N ASP A 63 3.94 4.54 16.15
CA ASP A 63 3.31 4.90 17.42
C ASP A 63 1.79 5.05 17.31
N VAL A 64 1.29 5.61 16.19
CA VAL A 64 -0.14 5.71 15.89
C VAL A 64 -0.74 4.31 15.72
N MET A 65 -0.13 3.46 14.89
CA MET A 65 -0.61 2.09 14.66
C MET A 65 -0.54 1.21 15.90
N SER A 66 0.36 1.51 16.83
CA SER A 66 0.45 0.84 18.14
C SER A 66 -0.39 1.51 19.23
N CYS A 67 -1.21 2.50 18.89
CA CYS A 67 -2.03 3.28 19.81
C CYS A 67 -1.26 3.95 20.96
N LEU A 68 0.03 4.17 20.78
CA LEU A 68 0.90 4.83 21.75
C LEU A 68 0.79 6.35 21.73
N ARG A 69 0.32 6.92 20.62
CA ARG A 69 0.13 8.36 20.45
C ARG A 69 -1.34 8.75 20.56
N LYS A 70 -1.56 9.82 21.36
CA LYS A 70 -2.90 10.38 21.61
C LYS A 70 -3.15 11.71 20.90
N LYS A 71 -2.10 12.31 20.32
CA LYS A 71 -2.20 13.63 19.66
C LYS A 71 -1.49 13.59 18.33
N ARG A 72 -2.10 14.30 17.37
CA ARG A 72 -1.47 14.60 16.09
C ARG A 72 -0.29 15.54 16.33
N GLU A 73 0.85 15.21 15.77
CA GLU A 73 2.04 16.08 15.75
C GLU A 73 2.29 16.55 14.31
N LYS A 74 2.69 17.81 14.17
CA LYS A 74 3.17 18.31 12.88
C LYS A 74 4.58 17.76 12.65
N ILE A 75 4.76 17.10 11.51
CA ILE A 75 6.06 16.63 11.06
C ILE A 75 6.64 17.74 10.19
N GLU A 76 7.86 18.17 10.52
CA GLU A 76 8.53 19.22 9.79
C GLU A 76 8.83 18.78 8.34
N ASN A 77 8.58 19.63 7.38
CA ASN A 77 8.77 19.37 5.95
C ASN A 77 8.01 18.14 5.40
N TYR A 78 6.94 17.74 6.08
CA TYR A 78 6.11 16.62 5.65
C TYR A 78 4.63 16.91 5.87
N ASP A 79 3.85 16.81 4.80
CA ASP A 79 2.42 16.98 4.85
C ASP A 79 1.75 15.67 5.26
N PHE A 80 1.01 15.69 6.37
CA PHE A 80 0.20 14.58 6.82
C PHE A 80 -1.22 15.05 7.15
N PHE A 81 -2.20 14.55 6.41
CA PHE A 81 -3.60 14.91 6.53
C PHE A 81 -4.47 13.70 6.85
N ILE A 82 -5.55 13.93 7.58
CA ILE A 82 -6.63 12.97 7.80
C ILE A 82 -7.90 13.59 7.23
N PHE A 83 -8.63 12.80 6.46
CA PHE A 83 -9.87 13.21 5.82
C PHE A 83 -11.03 12.40 6.39
N ASP A 84 -12.14 13.06 6.70
CA ASP A 84 -13.38 12.43 7.18
C ASP A 84 -14.25 11.92 6.01
N ASN A 85 -13.91 12.27 4.79
CA ASN A 85 -14.64 11.91 3.58
C ASN A 85 -13.69 11.47 2.48
N VAL A 86 -13.96 10.29 1.90
CA VAL A 86 -13.10 9.68 0.89
C VAL A 86 -13.09 10.47 -0.42
N ASN A 87 -14.21 11.06 -0.84
CA ASN A 87 -14.24 11.85 -2.06
C ASN A 87 -13.31 13.06 -1.94
N THR A 88 -13.34 13.75 -0.81
CA THR A 88 -12.44 14.90 -0.55
C THR A 88 -10.95 14.48 -0.59
N LEU A 89 -10.62 13.31 -0.04
CA LEU A 89 -9.28 12.73 -0.15
C LEU A 89 -8.90 12.51 -1.60
N VAL A 90 -9.73 11.79 -2.37
CA VAL A 90 -9.47 11.44 -3.77
C VAL A 90 -9.30 12.69 -4.64
N GLU A 91 -10.18 13.66 -4.50
CA GLU A 91 -10.09 14.92 -5.25
C GLU A 91 -8.83 15.72 -4.90
N SER A 92 -8.45 15.74 -3.62
CA SER A 92 -7.21 16.39 -3.17
C SER A 92 -5.97 15.73 -3.79
N ILE A 93 -5.94 14.40 -3.86
CA ILE A 93 -4.84 13.66 -4.48
C ILE A 93 -4.82 13.87 -6.00
N ARG A 94 -5.98 13.84 -6.68
CA ARG A 94 -6.07 14.12 -8.12
C ARG A 94 -5.55 15.50 -8.47
N LYS A 95 -5.95 16.52 -7.70
CA LYS A 95 -5.43 17.87 -7.88
C LYS A 95 -3.91 17.93 -7.75
N LYS A 96 -3.34 17.24 -6.77
CA LYS A 96 -1.89 17.12 -6.60
C LYS A 96 -1.23 16.37 -7.76
N ASP A 97 -1.88 15.34 -8.29
CA ASP A 97 -1.40 14.59 -9.45
C ASP A 97 -1.34 15.48 -10.71
N ASP A 98 -2.34 16.35 -10.91
CA ASP A 98 -2.37 17.32 -12.01
C ASP A 98 -1.25 18.38 -11.87
N GLU A 99 -0.93 18.79 -10.64
CA GLU A 99 0.09 19.83 -10.35
C GLU A 99 1.52 19.31 -10.49
N MET A 100 1.82 18.09 -10.02
CA MET A 100 3.20 17.61 -9.90
C MET A 100 3.43 16.15 -10.34
N GLY A 101 2.37 15.40 -10.65
CA GLY A 101 2.45 13.99 -11.02
C GLY A 101 2.78 13.06 -9.86
N LEU A 102 2.69 11.77 -10.10
CA LEU A 102 2.99 10.70 -9.15
C LEU A 102 2.29 10.86 -7.78
N CYS A 103 1.03 11.30 -7.81
CA CYS A 103 0.17 11.36 -6.64
C CYS A 103 -0.98 10.37 -6.83
N LYS A 104 -1.12 9.39 -5.95
CA LYS A 104 -2.04 8.27 -6.16
C LYS A 104 -2.85 7.96 -4.91
N THR A 105 -4.09 7.47 -5.13
CA THR A 105 -4.93 6.94 -4.06
C THR A 105 -4.88 5.43 -4.07
N VAL A 106 -4.77 4.82 -2.90
CA VAL A 106 -4.70 3.37 -2.72
C VAL A 106 -5.66 2.90 -1.63
N ALA A 107 -6.11 1.66 -1.75
CA ALA A 107 -6.96 0.99 -0.76
C ALA A 107 -6.49 -0.45 -0.50
N GLY A 108 -6.84 -0.97 0.68
CA GLY A 108 -6.64 -2.37 1.06
C GLY A 108 -7.70 -3.30 0.46
N PHE A 109 -7.75 -4.53 0.96
CA PHE A 109 -8.64 -5.61 0.50
C PHE A 109 -9.97 -5.67 1.28
N SER A 110 -10.60 -4.53 1.51
CA SER A 110 -11.93 -4.43 2.13
C SER A 110 -13.09 -4.63 1.14
N TRP A 111 -12.81 -4.59 -0.14
CA TRP A 111 -13.82 -4.66 -1.19
C TRP A 111 -13.57 -5.84 -2.11
N GLU A 112 -14.67 -6.42 -2.59
CA GLU A 112 -14.61 -7.45 -3.60
C GLU A 112 -14.12 -6.84 -4.93
N TRP A 113 -13.12 -7.46 -5.54
CA TRP A 113 -12.61 -7.04 -6.85
C TRP A 113 -13.50 -7.55 -7.99
N LYS A 114 -14.60 -6.84 -8.24
CA LYS A 114 -15.63 -7.18 -9.23
C LYS A 114 -15.19 -6.90 -10.67
N THR A 115 -14.41 -5.81 -10.85
CA THR A 115 -13.92 -5.37 -12.14
C THR A 115 -12.67 -6.12 -12.60
N LYS A 116 -12.32 -7.21 -11.93
CA LYS A 116 -11.16 -8.03 -12.31
C LYS A 116 -11.31 -8.57 -13.74
N PRO A 117 -10.40 -8.22 -14.66
CA PRO A 117 -10.49 -8.73 -16.02
C PRO A 117 -10.22 -10.23 -16.05
N ASN A 118 -11.04 -11.00 -16.81
CA ASN A 118 -10.81 -12.42 -17.03
C ASN A 118 -9.53 -12.70 -17.83
N ASN A 119 -9.19 -11.78 -18.74
CA ASN A 119 -7.95 -11.80 -19.50
C ASN A 119 -7.35 -10.40 -19.48
N LYS A 120 -6.03 -10.29 -19.63
CA LYS A 120 -5.36 -8.99 -19.72
C LYS A 120 -5.98 -8.16 -20.84
N PRO A 121 -6.52 -6.97 -20.53
CA PRO A 121 -7.05 -6.07 -21.57
C PRO A 121 -5.97 -5.69 -22.56
N LYS A 122 -6.35 -5.50 -23.83
CA LYS A 122 -5.43 -5.00 -24.86
C LYS A 122 -5.14 -3.52 -24.67
N ASP A 123 -6.15 -2.77 -24.25
CA ASP A 123 -6.06 -1.35 -23.88
C ASP A 123 -6.80 -1.15 -22.57
N ASP A 124 -6.09 -0.65 -21.56
CA ASP A 124 -6.66 -0.51 -20.22
C ASP A 124 -7.53 0.74 -20.10
N MET A 125 -7.30 1.79 -20.91
CA MET A 125 -8.20 2.94 -20.95
C MET A 125 -9.53 2.60 -21.64
N GLU A 126 -9.49 1.80 -22.70
CA GLU A 126 -10.71 1.30 -23.32
C GLU A 126 -11.50 0.42 -22.34
N TYR A 127 -10.80 -0.45 -21.60
CA TYR A 127 -11.41 -1.27 -20.57
C TYR A 127 -12.01 -0.41 -19.43
N TYR A 128 -11.26 0.54 -18.91
CA TYR A 128 -11.76 1.49 -17.91
C TYR A 128 -13.03 2.21 -18.38
N ASN A 129 -13.01 2.75 -19.59
CA ASN A 129 -14.17 3.44 -20.16
C ASN A 129 -15.38 2.51 -20.30
N THR A 130 -15.17 1.26 -20.65
CA THR A 130 -16.24 0.24 -20.74
C THR A 130 -16.87 -0.01 -19.38
N LEU A 131 -16.06 -0.18 -18.31
CA LEU A 131 -16.54 -0.36 -16.96
C LEU A 131 -17.39 0.85 -16.50
N VAL A 132 -16.88 2.06 -16.74
CA VAL A 132 -17.60 3.29 -16.40
C VAL A 132 -18.94 3.37 -17.13
N GLN A 133 -18.98 3.07 -18.43
CA GLN A 133 -20.22 3.07 -19.22
C GLN A 133 -21.24 2.04 -18.75
N ASN A 134 -20.77 0.89 -18.28
CA ASN A 134 -21.61 -0.17 -17.75
C ASN A 134 -22.04 0.07 -16.27
N GLY A 135 -21.49 1.09 -15.61
CA GLY A 135 -21.71 1.33 -14.18
C GLY A 135 -21.08 0.26 -13.28
N GLU A 136 -19.98 -0.36 -13.74
CA GLU A 136 -19.24 -1.38 -13.00
C GLU A 136 -18.13 -0.75 -12.18
N TYR A 137 -18.08 -1.08 -10.89
CA TYR A 137 -17.10 -0.56 -9.93
C TYR A 137 -16.94 -1.54 -8.75
N ASP A 138 -15.84 -1.35 -8.00
CA ASP A 138 -15.46 -2.20 -6.87
C ASP A 138 -15.80 -1.54 -5.53
N ILE A 139 -15.46 -0.27 -5.39
CA ILE A 139 -15.61 0.49 -4.14
C ILE A 139 -16.83 1.39 -4.22
N LEU A 140 -17.71 1.27 -3.23
CA LEU A 140 -18.77 2.23 -2.95
C LEU A 140 -18.55 2.76 -1.55
N ILE A 141 -18.26 4.06 -1.43
CA ILE A 141 -18.03 4.72 -0.15
C ILE A 141 -18.45 6.19 -0.25
N ASP A 142 -19.10 6.71 0.78
CA ASP A 142 -19.60 8.08 0.84
C ASP A 142 -20.48 8.47 -0.38
N GLY A 143 -21.22 7.50 -0.95
CA GLY A 143 -22.03 7.68 -2.14
C GLY A 143 -21.27 7.78 -3.46
N ASN A 144 -19.97 7.59 -3.44
CA ASN A 144 -19.11 7.61 -4.63
C ASN A 144 -18.65 6.21 -5.01
N HIS A 145 -18.44 6.02 -6.32
CA HIS A 145 -18.04 4.76 -6.91
C HIS A 145 -16.63 4.86 -7.49
N TYR A 146 -15.81 3.83 -7.22
CA TYR A 146 -14.44 3.79 -7.73
C TYR A 146 -14.11 2.42 -8.28
N ILE A 147 -13.34 2.41 -9.37
CA ILE A 147 -12.70 1.22 -9.91
C ILE A 147 -11.39 1.02 -9.17
N TRP A 148 -11.17 -0.19 -8.66
CA TRP A 148 -10.02 -0.54 -7.84
C TRP A 148 -9.16 -1.59 -8.53
N ASN A 149 -7.84 -1.43 -8.43
CA ASN A 149 -6.86 -2.43 -8.86
C ASN A 149 -7.04 -2.90 -10.31
N LEU A 150 -7.33 -1.97 -11.23
CA LEU A 150 -7.65 -2.28 -12.62
C LEU A 150 -6.55 -3.09 -13.31
N THR A 151 -5.28 -2.80 -13.01
CA THR A 151 -4.11 -3.53 -13.49
C THR A 151 -3.00 -3.58 -12.45
N ASN A 152 -2.20 -4.66 -12.48
CA ASN A 152 -1.02 -4.80 -11.63
C ASN A 152 0.27 -4.36 -12.34
N ASP A 153 0.23 -4.09 -13.65
CA ASP A 153 1.41 -3.77 -14.45
C ASP A 153 1.65 -2.25 -14.48
N SER A 154 2.67 -1.78 -13.76
CA SER A 154 3.12 -0.37 -13.79
C SER A 154 2.01 0.66 -13.57
N TRP A 155 1.00 0.32 -12.77
CA TRP A 155 -0.20 1.11 -12.55
C TRP A 155 0.09 2.58 -12.21
N VAL A 156 1.08 2.87 -11.36
CA VAL A 156 1.41 4.23 -10.88
C VAL A 156 1.68 5.21 -12.03
N THR A 157 2.27 4.74 -13.14
CA THR A 157 2.67 5.56 -14.28
C THR A 157 1.66 5.56 -15.42
N ARG A 158 0.53 4.91 -15.27
CA ARG A 158 -0.48 4.78 -16.32
C ARG A 158 -1.48 5.92 -16.30
N GLN A 159 -2.09 6.21 -17.45
CA GLN A 159 -3.11 7.26 -17.57
C GLN A 159 -4.36 6.98 -16.73
N ASP A 160 -4.82 5.72 -16.69
CA ASP A 160 -6.00 5.32 -15.91
C ASP A 160 -5.77 5.44 -14.41
N SER A 161 -4.52 5.45 -13.92
CA SER A 161 -4.18 5.54 -12.50
C SER A 161 -4.64 6.85 -11.85
N HIS A 162 -4.84 7.89 -12.62
CA HIS A 162 -5.43 9.15 -12.14
C HIS A 162 -6.90 8.96 -11.70
N ASN A 163 -7.64 8.10 -12.37
CA ASN A 163 -9.08 7.89 -12.14
C ASN A 163 -9.40 6.65 -11.32
N THR A 164 -8.45 5.74 -11.15
CA THR A 164 -8.63 4.49 -10.44
C THR A 164 -7.94 4.52 -9.08
N ILE A 165 -8.37 3.64 -8.18
CA ILE A 165 -7.71 3.42 -6.89
C ILE A 165 -6.82 2.19 -7.00
N GLY A 166 -5.54 2.33 -6.63
CA GLY A 166 -4.60 1.22 -6.62
C GLY A 166 -4.70 0.34 -5.39
N CYS A 167 -4.08 -0.81 -5.44
CA CYS A 167 -3.87 -1.62 -4.25
C CYS A 167 -2.42 -1.51 -3.75
N ILE A 168 -2.16 -1.98 -2.56
CA ILE A 168 -0.84 -1.95 -1.93
C ILE A 168 0.25 -2.65 -2.76
N HIS A 169 -0.12 -3.67 -3.54
CA HIS A 169 0.84 -4.40 -4.40
C HIS A 169 1.26 -3.59 -5.63
N THR A 170 0.41 -2.70 -6.13
CA THR A 170 0.69 -1.90 -7.32
C THR A 170 1.57 -0.69 -7.05
N THR A 171 1.73 -0.32 -5.79
CA THR A 171 2.53 0.83 -5.35
C THR A 171 3.89 0.46 -4.77
N GLN A 172 4.10 -0.83 -4.51
CA GLN A 172 5.35 -1.30 -3.93
C GLN A 172 6.54 -1.05 -4.86
N GLY A 173 7.55 -0.36 -4.36
CA GLY A 173 8.76 0.00 -5.12
C GLY A 173 8.72 1.35 -5.82
N TYR A 174 7.60 2.07 -5.79
CA TYR A 174 7.50 3.43 -6.32
C TYR A 174 7.72 4.49 -5.24
N ASP A 175 8.34 5.58 -5.63
CA ASP A 175 8.38 6.82 -4.88
C ASP A 175 7.30 7.75 -5.42
N MET A 176 6.42 8.22 -4.54
CA MET A 176 5.28 9.06 -4.91
C MET A 176 5.33 10.38 -4.15
N ASN A 177 4.88 11.46 -4.81
CA ASN A 177 4.87 12.79 -4.21
C ASN A 177 3.79 12.89 -3.12
N TYR A 178 2.58 12.37 -3.39
CA TYR A 178 1.51 12.24 -2.40
C TYR A 178 0.79 10.91 -2.53
N VAL A 179 0.41 10.34 -1.39
CA VAL A 179 -0.37 9.11 -1.35
C VAL A 179 -1.58 9.31 -0.46
N GLY A 180 -2.76 9.12 -1.04
CA GLY A 180 -4.01 8.97 -0.30
C GLY A 180 -4.22 7.49 0.07
N VAL A 181 -4.40 7.19 1.34
CA VAL A 181 -4.65 5.83 1.81
C VAL A 181 -6.07 5.72 2.34
N ILE A 182 -6.84 4.81 1.77
CA ILE A 182 -8.20 4.52 2.23
C ILE A 182 -8.13 3.24 3.07
N PHE A 183 -8.49 3.37 4.35
CA PHE A 183 -8.75 2.23 5.21
C PHE A 183 -10.22 1.83 5.07
N GLY A 184 -10.47 0.56 4.87
CA GLY A 184 -11.81 0.01 4.82
C GLY A 184 -12.22 -0.54 6.18
N LYS A 185 -13.35 -1.26 6.19
CA LYS A 185 -13.95 -1.82 7.41
C LYS A 185 -13.15 -2.95 8.05
N GLU A 186 -12.13 -3.46 7.35
CA GLU A 186 -11.21 -4.47 7.88
C GLU A 186 -10.33 -3.90 8.99
N ILE A 187 -10.20 -2.58 9.08
CA ILE A 187 -9.41 -1.91 10.13
C ILE A 187 -10.36 -1.10 11.02
N ASP A 188 -10.37 -1.43 12.30
CA ASP A 188 -11.22 -0.78 13.30
C ASP A 188 -10.42 -0.50 14.57
N TYR A 189 -11.03 0.23 15.50
CA TYR A 189 -10.46 0.53 16.79
C TYR A 189 -11.35 -0.01 17.91
N ASP A 190 -10.81 -0.91 18.71
CA ASP A 190 -11.48 -1.44 19.89
C ASP A 190 -11.25 -0.49 21.09
N PHE A 191 -12.34 0.10 21.57
CA PHE A 191 -12.32 1.04 22.68
C PHE A 191 -12.04 0.39 24.05
N ASP A 192 -12.35 -0.91 24.19
CA ASP A 192 -12.14 -1.64 25.44
C ASP A 192 -10.66 -2.00 25.60
N THR A 193 -10.05 -2.58 24.58
CA THR A 193 -8.63 -2.94 24.55
C THR A 193 -7.74 -1.76 24.19
N LYS A 194 -8.30 -0.65 23.67
CA LYS A 194 -7.59 0.55 23.20
C LYS A 194 -6.53 0.23 22.15
N SER A 195 -6.89 -0.64 21.22
CA SER A 195 -6.00 -1.12 20.16
C SER A 195 -6.67 -1.09 18.79
N ILE A 196 -5.87 -1.00 17.75
CA ILE A 196 -6.33 -1.25 16.38
C ILE A 196 -6.57 -2.75 16.25
N VAL A 197 -7.71 -3.10 15.68
CA VAL A 197 -8.11 -4.48 15.41
C VAL A 197 -8.31 -4.70 13.93
N VAL A 198 -8.06 -5.90 13.46
CA VAL A 198 -8.33 -6.32 12.09
C VAL A 198 -9.55 -7.24 12.10
N ASN A 199 -10.62 -6.79 11.43
CA ASN A 199 -11.82 -7.59 11.24
C ASN A 199 -11.65 -8.46 9.98
N LEU A 200 -11.37 -9.74 10.20
CA LEU A 200 -11.12 -10.70 9.11
C LEU A 200 -12.38 -10.99 8.27
N ASP A 201 -13.58 -10.78 8.80
CA ASP A 201 -14.83 -10.98 8.06
C ASP A 201 -15.03 -9.90 6.98
N GLU A 202 -14.42 -8.74 7.18
CA GLU A 202 -14.43 -7.63 6.21
C GLU A 202 -13.23 -7.64 5.23
N TYR A 203 -12.30 -8.55 5.40
CA TYR A 203 -11.20 -8.77 4.46
C TYR A 203 -11.68 -9.66 3.30
N LYS A 204 -11.51 -9.21 2.03
CA LYS A 204 -12.06 -9.87 0.83
C LYS A 204 -10.97 -10.45 -0.07
#